data_c73f5d07c633caec9620d1267a43b43c
#
_entry.id   c73f5d07c633caec9620d1267a43b43c
#
_cell.length_a   1.000
_cell.length_b   1.000
_cell.length_c   1.000
_cell.angle_alpha   90.00
_cell.angle_beta   90.00
_cell.angle_gamma   90.00
#
_symmetry.space_group_name_H-M   'P 1'
#
loop_
_entity.id
_entity.type
_entity.pdbx_description
1 polymer ?
#
loop_
_entity_poly.entity_id
_entity_poly.type
_entity_poly.pdbx_seq_one_letter_code
_entity_poly.pdbx_strand_id
1 'polypeptide(L)'
;MLPAPYNAYRITVVNKKGISIEELVPNILRTDIGDASRLWGDIRYNGTPWVQNMSKPYRITNGLQHRHLFIWASHGRYFAGDVWKWQRPYLFATTEDLLTQSIVYPFLMPMLENAGAIVCSPRERDYQTNEAVVDNDMPQRMGQYVEVSQSGATWTASADSVGFLPPTHLLADSVMPFRSGTYRMVQTTSRRSRLATATWTPNIPQSGRYAVYVSYASRPNSVPDAHYTVFHKGGRTSFTVNQQMGGSTWLYLGTFEFEAGSSTQGRVVLTNHSNYRGVVTADGVRFGGGMAQTVREQSGTSGVPRYLEAARYYAQWAGLPDTLFNTSVGMNDYADDLRVRSNMLNYLAGGSVYVPNKPGMRIPFELALALHSDAGFHSDHSIFGSLSICTTQDAEGNAFYGSGLSRRASLDFSSQLINNLTADLSAVFQTQWVRRENWDRNYAETRMPAVPSAILEMFSHQNFTDMKYGHDPVFKFTLARSVYKTILQFVNFEHGIKTYTVQPLPVHHFAAQLSADGKKVRLSWKPRTDALEPTAEPMEYIVYTKTGNDDFDNGTSVGNATACDVTISPNKVYALSLIHISEPTRPRL
;
A
#
# COMPACT_ATOMS: atom_id res chain seq x y z
N MET A 1 48.82 2.99 -11.54
CA MET A 1 49.68 2.27 -10.54
C MET A 1 50.36 3.30 -9.66
N LEU A 2 50.43 3.06 -8.37
CA LEU A 2 51.15 3.96 -7.45
C LEU A 2 52.66 3.66 -7.52
N PRO A 3 53.52 4.68 -7.42
CA PRO A 3 54.97 4.48 -7.41
C PRO A 3 55.44 3.83 -6.12
N ALA A 4 56.65 3.25 -6.12
CA ALA A 4 57.27 2.73 -4.93
C ALA A 4 57.50 3.87 -3.91
N PRO A 5 57.36 3.64 -2.60
CA PRO A 5 57.04 2.37 -1.93
C PRO A 5 55.54 2.06 -1.83
N TYR A 6 54.64 2.93 -2.33
CA TYR A 6 53.18 2.84 -2.12
C TYR A 6 52.57 1.65 -2.84
N ASN A 7 53.20 1.09 -3.85
CA ASN A 7 52.77 -0.13 -4.54
C ASN A 7 52.88 -1.42 -3.69
N ALA A 8 53.61 -1.34 -2.55
CA ALA A 8 53.72 -2.46 -1.60
C ALA A 8 52.66 -2.42 -0.49
N TYR A 9 51.86 -1.35 -0.40
CA TYR A 9 50.82 -1.21 0.61
C TYR A 9 49.44 -1.62 0.08
N ARG A 10 48.64 -2.22 0.96
CA ARG A 10 47.21 -2.39 0.71
C ARG A 10 46.52 -1.04 0.88
N ILE A 11 45.96 -0.51 -0.23
CA ILE A 11 45.26 0.77 -0.22
C ILE A 11 43.76 0.47 -0.28
N THR A 12 43.03 0.97 0.72
CA THR A 12 41.58 0.93 0.76
C THR A 12 41.05 2.36 0.56
N VAL A 13 40.24 2.54 -0.49
CA VAL A 13 39.56 3.81 -0.72
C VAL A 13 38.22 3.77 0.02
N VAL A 14 37.99 4.79 0.86
CA VAL A 14 36.77 4.89 1.66
C VAL A 14 36.06 6.22 1.43
N ASN A 15 34.75 6.24 1.62
CA ASN A 15 33.98 7.48 1.65
C ASN A 15 34.18 8.23 3.00
N LYS A 16 33.52 9.40 3.17
CA LYS A 16 33.61 10.21 4.39
C LYS A 16 33.17 9.48 5.68
N LYS A 17 32.39 8.39 5.57
CA LYS A 17 31.94 7.55 6.69
C LYS A 17 32.82 6.31 6.91
N GLY A 18 33.95 6.20 6.23
CA GLY A 18 34.86 5.06 6.35
C GLY A 18 34.40 3.79 5.62
N ILE A 19 33.35 3.87 4.78
CA ILE A 19 32.85 2.73 4.01
C ILE A 19 33.73 2.57 2.77
N SER A 20 34.25 1.36 2.52
CA SER A 20 35.07 1.08 1.33
C SER A 20 34.24 1.13 0.05
N ILE A 21 34.89 1.37 -1.09
CA ILE A 21 34.22 1.41 -2.39
C ILE A 21 33.53 0.08 -2.70
N GLU A 22 34.16 -1.04 -2.35
CA GLU A 22 33.59 -2.38 -2.54
C GLU A 22 32.29 -2.56 -1.76
N GLU A 23 32.20 -1.97 -0.56
CA GLU A 23 31.00 -2.03 0.27
C GLU A 23 29.85 -1.13 -0.23
N LEU A 24 30.15 -0.16 -1.11
CA LEU A 24 29.12 0.66 -1.78
C LEU A 24 28.45 -0.07 -2.94
N VAL A 25 29.02 -1.18 -3.42
CA VAL A 25 28.39 -2.02 -4.45
C VAL A 25 27.24 -2.79 -3.82
N PRO A 26 25.98 -2.64 -4.32
CA PRO A 26 24.85 -3.42 -3.85
C PRO A 26 25.10 -4.93 -3.95
N ASN A 27 24.63 -5.69 -2.98
CA ASN A 27 24.80 -7.14 -2.96
C ASN A 27 24.35 -7.84 -4.25
N ILE A 28 23.26 -7.40 -4.85
CA ILE A 28 22.71 -7.97 -6.10
C ILE A 28 23.67 -7.82 -7.30
N LEU A 29 24.60 -6.87 -7.25
CA LEU A 29 25.57 -6.61 -8.33
C LEU A 29 26.94 -7.25 -8.05
N ARG A 30 27.11 -7.91 -6.93
CA ARG A 30 28.37 -8.57 -6.58
C ARG A 30 28.49 -9.91 -7.25
N THR A 31 29.70 -10.24 -7.66
CA THR A 31 30.06 -11.53 -8.28
C THR A 31 30.59 -12.55 -7.26
N ASP A 32 30.94 -12.09 -6.07
CA ASP A 32 31.40 -12.89 -4.93
C ASP A 32 30.25 -13.23 -3.96
N ILE A 33 30.61 -13.89 -2.85
CA ILE A 33 29.67 -14.09 -1.73
C ILE A 33 29.40 -12.71 -1.14
N GLY A 34 28.21 -12.16 -1.39
CA GLY A 34 27.80 -10.87 -0.87
C GLY A 34 27.84 -10.78 0.66
N ASP A 35 27.65 -9.60 1.20
CA ASP A 35 27.56 -9.35 2.63
C ASP A 35 26.24 -9.93 3.19
N ALA A 36 26.30 -11.09 3.83
CA ALA A 36 25.13 -11.78 4.38
C ALA A 36 24.41 -10.96 5.45
N SER A 37 25.07 -10.00 6.11
CA SER A 37 24.42 -9.14 7.11
C SER A 37 23.39 -8.18 6.49
N ARG A 38 23.39 -8.01 5.17
CA ARG A 38 22.43 -7.18 4.43
C ARG A 38 21.22 -7.95 3.94
N LEU A 39 21.16 -9.27 4.15
CA LEU A 39 20.09 -10.14 3.69
C LEU A 39 19.22 -10.56 4.89
N TRP A 40 17.93 -10.70 4.68
CA TRP A 40 17.03 -11.24 5.69
C TRP A 40 17.40 -12.67 6.11
N GLY A 41 17.95 -13.46 5.17
CA GLY A 41 18.36 -14.83 5.45
C GLY A 41 17.21 -15.67 6.01
N ASP A 42 17.38 -16.19 7.23
CA ASP A 42 16.37 -17.00 7.94
C ASP A 42 15.25 -16.14 8.56
N ILE A 43 15.42 -14.81 8.60
CA ILE A 43 14.39 -13.89 9.11
C ILE A 43 13.34 -13.72 8.03
N ARG A 44 12.27 -14.50 8.11
CA ARG A 44 11.15 -14.38 7.18
C ARG A 44 9.82 -14.67 7.85
N TYR A 45 8.80 -13.97 7.40
CA TYR A 45 7.43 -14.26 7.79
C TYR A 45 6.86 -15.37 6.91
N ASN A 46 6.50 -16.50 7.51
CA ASN A 46 5.92 -17.66 6.84
C ASN A 46 4.46 -17.91 7.25
N GLY A 47 3.85 -16.97 7.98
CA GLY A 47 2.48 -17.07 8.45
C GLY A 47 1.43 -16.67 7.40
N THR A 48 0.16 -16.70 7.81
CA THR A 48 -0.95 -16.18 7.00
C THR A 48 -0.81 -14.67 6.83
N PRO A 49 -0.95 -14.13 5.60
CA PRO A 49 -0.85 -12.69 5.37
C PRO A 49 -1.92 -11.92 6.12
N TRP A 50 -1.72 -10.62 6.34
CA TRP A 50 -2.69 -9.79 7.05
C TRP A 50 -4.07 -9.81 6.39
N VAL A 51 -4.11 -9.72 5.05
CA VAL A 51 -5.34 -9.85 4.26
C VAL A 51 -5.07 -10.60 2.95
N GLN A 52 -6.05 -11.40 2.51
CA GLN A 52 -6.00 -12.07 1.21
C GLN A 52 -7.37 -12.00 0.52
N ASN A 53 -7.39 -11.53 -0.72
CA ASN A 53 -8.58 -11.58 -1.57
C ASN A 53 -8.76 -13.02 -2.10
N MET A 54 -9.84 -13.67 -1.66
CA MET A 54 -10.17 -15.05 -2.00
C MET A 54 -10.99 -15.18 -3.30
N SER A 55 -11.44 -14.06 -3.86
CA SER A 55 -12.26 -14.03 -5.09
C SER A 55 -11.43 -13.83 -6.36
N LYS A 56 -10.14 -13.53 -6.26
CA LYS A 56 -9.26 -13.44 -7.45
C LYS A 56 -9.21 -14.80 -8.16
N PRO A 57 -9.45 -14.90 -9.48
CA PRO A 57 -9.42 -16.15 -10.23
C PRO A 57 -7.99 -16.66 -10.51
N TYR A 58 -6.99 -15.97 -10.03
CA TYR A 58 -5.58 -16.29 -10.23
C TYR A 58 -4.77 -16.19 -8.94
N ARG A 59 -3.56 -16.72 -8.96
CA ARG A 59 -2.59 -16.63 -7.87
C ARG A 59 -1.26 -16.17 -8.41
N ILE A 60 -0.58 -15.33 -7.64
CA ILE A 60 0.80 -14.92 -7.90
C ILE A 60 1.72 -15.85 -7.09
N THR A 61 2.78 -16.40 -7.72
CA THR A 61 3.74 -17.31 -7.07
C THR A 61 5.18 -16.80 -7.11
N ASN A 62 5.57 -16.07 -8.17
CA ASN A 62 6.92 -15.49 -8.33
C ASN A 62 6.91 -13.95 -8.29
N GLY A 63 5.95 -13.38 -7.57
CA GLY A 63 5.82 -11.93 -7.39
C GLY A 63 6.21 -11.48 -5.99
N LEU A 64 5.33 -10.67 -5.40
CA LEU A 64 5.41 -10.15 -4.03
C LEU A 64 4.36 -10.80 -3.12
N GLN A 65 3.99 -12.04 -3.40
CA GLN A 65 2.92 -12.71 -2.68
C GLN A 65 3.20 -12.74 -1.18
N HIS A 66 2.21 -12.28 -0.40
CA HIS A 66 2.25 -12.20 1.07
C HIS A 66 3.32 -11.26 1.65
N ARG A 67 3.96 -10.42 0.82
CA ARG A 67 4.88 -9.38 1.28
C ARG A 67 4.10 -8.17 1.78
N HIS A 68 4.57 -7.56 2.85
CA HIS A 68 3.94 -6.40 3.46
C HIS A 68 4.87 -5.20 3.27
N LEU A 69 4.37 -4.17 2.59
CA LEU A 69 5.14 -2.98 2.20
C LEU A 69 4.48 -1.72 2.76
N PHE A 70 5.29 -0.75 3.15
CA PHE A 70 4.82 0.52 3.67
C PHE A 70 5.28 1.66 2.77
N ILE A 71 4.36 2.20 1.96
CA ILE A 71 4.67 3.13 0.86
C ILE A 71 3.86 4.42 1.04
N TRP A 72 4.50 5.58 0.83
CA TRP A 72 3.76 6.84 0.89
C TRP A 72 4.22 7.86 -0.11
N ALA A 73 3.26 8.71 -0.48
CA ALA A 73 3.46 9.89 -1.30
C ALA A 73 3.78 11.06 -0.36
N SER A 74 4.91 11.65 -0.52
CA SER A 74 5.48 12.82 0.16
C SER A 74 4.71 13.37 1.39
N HIS A 75 4.25 14.59 1.27
CA HIS A 75 3.60 15.37 2.32
C HIS A 75 2.08 15.46 2.12
N GLY A 76 1.42 16.27 2.93
CA GLY A 76 0.03 16.65 2.80
C GLY A 76 -0.21 18.01 3.44
N ARG A 77 -1.44 18.49 3.35
CA ARG A 77 -1.84 19.76 3.93
C ARG A 77 -1.75 19.68 5.46
N TYR A 78 -1.08 20.63 6.08
CA TYR A 78 -0.84 20.66 7.52
C TYR A 78 -1.09 22.05 8.09
N PHE A 79 -1.22 22.12 9.43
CA PHE A 79 -1.42 23.35 10.16
C PHE A 79 -0.09 23.92 10.66
N ALA A 80 0.20 25.19 10.40
CA ALA A 80 1.31 25.90 10.98
C ALA A 80 1.15 27.41 10.85
N GLY A 81 1.49 28.16 11.92
CA GLY A 81 1.37 29.60 11.97
C GLY A 81 -0.08 30.04 11.75
N ASP A 82 -1.02 29.41 12.46
CA ASP A 82 -2.46 29.69 12.48
C ASP A 82 -3.20 29.49 11.15
N VAL A 83 -2.57 28.81 10.18
CA VAL A 83 -3.19 28.55 8.88
C VAL A 83 -2.95 27.12 8.39
N TRP A 84 -3.90 26.60 7.64
CA TRP A 84 -3.74 25.37 6.89
C TRP A 84 -3.04 25.62 5.56
N LYS A 85 -1.94 24.93 5.29
CA LYS A 85 -1.11 25.13 4.10
C LYS A 85 -0.52 23.84 3.55
N TRP A 86 -0.14 23.87 2.27
CA TRP A 86 0.70 22.86 1.67
C TRP A 86 2.14 23.00 2.17
N GLN A 87 2.88 21.92 2.20
CA GLN A 87 4.27 21.95 2.63
C GLN A 87 5.19 22.61 1.58
N ARG A 88 4.82 22.50 0.32
CA ARG A 88 5.55 23.06 -0.81
C ARG A 88 4.70 24.05 -1.62
N PRO A 89 5.34 25.01 -2.30
CA PRO A 89 4.62 26.01 -3.08
C PRO A 89 3.85 25.38 -4.26
N TYR A 90 2.79 26.07 -4.67
CA TYR A 90 2.04 25.73 -5.87
C TYR A 90 2.80 26.25 -7.11
N LEU A 91 3.38 25.35 -7.89
CA LEU A 91 4.16 25.63 -9.11
C LEU A 91 3.71 24.68 -10.23
N PHE A 92 3.75 25.16 -11.47
CA PHE A 92 3.41 24.34 -12.66
C PHE A 92 2.07 23.60 -12.51
N ALA A 93 1.04 24.29 -12.03
CA ALA A 93 -0.32 23.78 -11.81
C ALA A 93 -0.45 22.63 -10.79
N THR A 94 0.52 22.45 -9.89
CA THR A 94 0.48 21.41 -8.84
C THR A 94 1.33 21.79 -7.62
N THR A 95 1.28 20.96 -6.60
CA THR A 95 2.23 20.93 -5.48
C THR A 95 2.98 19.60 -5.49
N GLU A 96 4.08 19.47 -4.76
CA GLU A 96 4.74 18.18 -4.55
C GLU A 96 3.73 17.13 -4.06
N ASP A 97 2.89 17.51 -3.09
CA ASP A 97 1.91 16.65 -2.44
C ASP A 97 0.94 16.00 -3.44
N LEU A 98 0.38 16.80 -4.36
CA LEU A 98 -0.56 16.33 -5.37
C LEU A 98 0.14 15.52 -6.47
N LEU A 99 1.34 15.94 -6.84
CA LEU A 99 2.13 15.31 -7.89
C LEU A 99 2.54 13.89 -7.51
N THR A 100 3.09 13.71 -6.31
CA THR A 100 3.53 12.40 -5.81
C THR A 100 2.34 11.44 -5.63
N GLN A 101 1.19 11.94 -5.13
CA GLN A 101 -0.04 11.15 -5.05
C GLN A 101 -0.51 10.66 -6.42
N SER A 102 -0.40 11.49 -7.45
CA SER A 102 -0.81 11.15 -8.82
C SER A 102 0.02 10.04 -9.47
N ILE A 103 1.12 9.63 -8.83
CA ILE A 103 1.97 8.51 -9.25
C ILE A 103 1.77 7.30 -8.33
N VAL A 104 1.79 7.53 -7.01
CA VAL A 104 1.80 6.46 -6.01
C VAL A 104 0.47 5.69 -5.99
N TYR A 105 -0.65 6.40 -5.86
CA TYR A 105 -1.95 5.74 -5.66
C TYR A 105 -2.54 5.13 -6.92
N PRO A 106 -2.52 5.78 -8.12
CA PRO A 106 -3.11 5.18 -9.31
C PRO A 106 -2.19 4.20 -10.05
N PHE A 107 -0.87 4.23 -9.82
CA PHE A 107 0.08 3.38 -10.54
C PHE A 107 0.88 2.46 -9.63
N LEU A 108 1.69 2.98 -8.70
CA LEU A 108 2.64 2.17 -7.95
C LEU A 108 1.94 1.18 -7.01
N MET A 109 1.01 1.64 -6.17
CA MET A 109 0.32 0.75 -5.23
C MET A 109 -0.44 -0.38 -5.95
N PRO A 110 -1.25 -0.09 -7.01
CA PRO A 110 -1.88 -1.17 -7.77
C PRO A 110 -0.91 -2.16 -8.41
N MET A 111 0.26 -1.72 -8.91
CA MET A 111 1.27 -2.64 -9.43
C MET A 111 1.81 -3.57 -8.35
N LEU A 112 2.11 -3.05 -7.15
CA LEU A 112 2.57 -3.85 -6.03
C LEU A 112 1.49 -4.83 -5.54
N GLU A 113 0.24 -4.38 -5.41
CA GLU A 113 -0.91 -5.21 -4.99
C GLU A 113 -1.28 -6.28 -6.04
N ASN A 114 -1.13 -5.97 -7.32
CA ASN A 114 -1.31 -6.94 -8.40
C ASN A 114 -0.18 -7.96 -8.43
N ALA A 115 1.02 -7.62 -7.98
CA ALA A 115 2.12 -8.56 -7.76
C ALA A 115 1.94 -9.40 -6.47
N GLY A 116 0.89 -9.18 -5.70
CA GLY A 116 0.55 -9.97 -4.50
C GLY A 116 0.96 -9.33 -3.17
N ALA A 117 1.52 -8.13 -3.17
CA ALA A 117 1.86 -7.42 -1.94
C ALA A 117 0.62 -6.89 -1.20
N ILE A 118 0.77 -6.73 0.12
CA ILE A 118 -0.13 -5.97 0.97
C ILE A 118 0.55 -4.62 1.22
N VAL A 119 -0.07 -3.54 0.71
CA VAL A 119 0.53 -2.20 0.74
C VAL A 119 -0.25 -1.30 1.69
N CYS A 120 0.44 -0.74 2.68
CA CYS A 120 -0.09 0.27 3.59
C CYS A 120 0.57 1.62 3.37
N SER A 121 -0.12 2.67 3.81
CA SER A 121 0.35 4.06 3.76
C SER A 121 -0.01 4.78 5.06
N PRO A 122 0.82 5.72 5.54
CA PRO A 122 0.50 6.58 6.67
C PRO A 122 -0.49 7.69 6.31
N ARG A 123 -1.02 7.69 5.10
CA ARG A 123 -1.99 8.67 4.60
C ARG A 123 -3.19 7.96 3.99
N GLU A 124 -4.35 8.64 3.98
CA GLU A 124 -5.54 8.14 3.30
C GLU A 124 -5.27 7.95 1.80
N ARG A 125 -5.66 6.79 1.28
CA ARG A 125 -5.49 6.44 -0.14
C ARG A 125 -6.76 6.61 -0.98
N ASP A 126 -7.93 6.76 -0.35
CA ASP A 126 -9.21 6.89 -1.04
C ASP A 126 -9.52 8.34 -1.39
N TYR A 127 -9.75 8.61 -2.66
CA TYR A 127 -10.16 9.92 -3.16
C TYR A 127 -11.63 10.27 -2.89
N GLN A 128 -12.43 9.32 -2.36
CA GLN A 128 -13.83 9.54 -2.03
C GLN A 128 -13.96 10.56 -0.89
N THR A 129 -14.68 11.65 -1.15
CA THR A 129 -14.93 12.70 -0.16
C THR A 129 -16.04 12.36 0.81
N ASN A 130 -16.95 11.47 0.40
CA ASN A 130 -17.98 10.94 1.28
C ASN A 130 -17.44 9.80 2.13
N GLU A 131 -18.04 9.62 3.30
CA GLU A 131 -17.71 8.54 4.22
C GLU A 131 -18.97 8.03 4.92
N ALA A 132 -19.07 6.72 5.12
CA ALA A 132 -20.01 6.11 6.03
C ALA A 132 -19.25 5.13 6.93
N VAL A 133 -19.41 5.29 8.25
CA VAL A 133 -18.80 4.40 9.25
C VAL A 133 -19.92 3.73 10.03
N VAL A 134 -19.96 2.40 9.99
CA VAL A 134 -20.93 1.59 10.71
C VAL A 134 -20.20 0.83 11.80
N ASP A 135 -20.73 0.89 13.02
CA ASP A 135 -20.07 0.40 14.21
C ASP A 135 -21.06 -0.26 15.18
N ASN A 136 -20.58 -1.17 16.04
CA ASN A 136 -21.43 -1.87 17.01
C ASN A 136 -21.94 -0.98 18.13
N ASP A 137 -21.21 0.06 18.52
CA ASP A 137 -21.61 0.98 19.61
C ASP A 137 -22.62 2.04 19.13
N MET A 138 -22.66 2.34 17.82
CA MET A 138 -23.61 3.24 17.18
C MET A 138 -24.30 2.58 15.97
N PRO A 139 -25.07 1.51 16.19
CA PRO A 139 -25.48 0.59 15.14
C PRO A 139 -26.45 1.17 14.10
N GLN A 140 -26.96 2.38 14.30
CA GLN A 140 -27.93 3.03 13.40
C GLN A 140 -27.53 4.45 12.97
N ARG A 141 -26.31 4.90 13.28
CA ARG A 141 -25.93 6.29 13.02
C ARG A 141 -25.69 6.59 11.53
N MET A 142 -24.85 5.79 10.87
CA MET A 142 -24.49 5.99 9.44
C MET A 142 -24.78 4.73 8.62
N GLY A 143 -25.71 3.91 9.09
CA GLY A 143 -26.05 2.64 8.50
C GLY A 143 -26.66 1.72 9.55
N GLN A 144 -26.55 0.42 9.36
CA GLN A 144 -27.07 -0.57 10.27
C GLN A 144 -26.02 -1.65 10.59
N TYR A 145 -25.82 -1.92 11.88
CA TYR A 145 -25.06 -3.07 12.37
C TYR A 145 -26.01 -4.12 12.92
N VAL A 146 -25.85 -5.38 12.51
CA VAL A 146 -26.72 -6.49 12.93
C VAL A 146 -25.89 -7.73 13.22
N GLU A 147 -26.14 -8.38 14.35
CA GLU A 147 -25.60 -9.68 14.70
C GLU A 147 -26.66 -10.78 14.55
N VAL A 148 -26.26 -11.91 13.97
CA VAL A 148 -27.04 -13.14 13.97
C VAL A 148 -26.25 -14.21 14.69
N SER A 149 -26.77 -14.68 15.83
CA SER A 149 -26.20 -15.80 16.57
C SER A 149 -26.88 -17.11 16.16
N GLN A 150 -26.11 -18.19 16.23
CA GLN A 150 -26.61 -19.54 15.99
C GLN A 150 -26.38 -20.40 17.22
N SER A 151 -27.06 -21.53 17.34
CA SER A 151 -26.94 -22.46 18.49
C SER A 151 -25.47 -22.80 18.78
N GLY A 152 -24.97 -22.38 19.95
CA GLY A 152 -23.59 -22.57 20.40
C GLY A 152 -22.58 -21.56 19.85
N ALA A 153 -23.02 -20.47 19.21
CA ALA A 153 -22.17 -19.39 18.69
C ALA A 153 -22.85 -18.02 18.89
N THR A 154 -22.72 -17.45 20.06
CA THR A 154 -23.35 -16.17 20.44
C THR A 154 -22.30 -15.06 20.44
N TRP A 155 -22.62 -13.94 19.80
CA TRP A 155 -21.83 -12.72 19.89
C TRP A 155 -21.90 -12.14 21.31
N THR A 156 -20.76 -11.76 21.85
CA THR A 156 -20.63 -11.17 23.19
C THR A 156 -19.69 -9.97 23.15
N ALA A 157 -19.92 -9.02 24.05
CA ALA A 157 -18.89 -8.01 24.35
C ALA A 157 -17.79 -8.66 25.19
N SER A 158 -16.55 -8.22 25.04
CA SER A 158 -15.48 -8.56 25.97
C SER A 158 -15.57 -7.65 27.20
N ALA A 159 -15.25 -8.17 28.38
CA ALA A 159 -15.24 -7.39 29.60
C ALA A 159 -14.17 -6.29 29.60
N ASP A 160 -13.09 -6.50 28.85
CA ASP A 160 -11.97 -5.57 28.66
C ASP A 160 -12.02 -4.90 27.25
N SER A 161 -13.21 -4.84 26.64
CA SER A 161 -13.36 -4.36 25.29
C SER A 161 -13.03 -2.87 25.17
N VAL A 162 -11.98 -2.59 24.40
CA VAL A 162 -11.60 -1.25 23.95
C VAL A 162 -11.52 -1.31 22.43
N GLY A 163 -12.45 -0.64 21.76
CA GLY A 163 -12.63 -0.64 20.33
C GLY A 163 -12.81 0.74 19.73
N PHE A 164 -13.24 0.76 18.51
CA PHE A 164 -13.56 1.98 17.77
C PHE A 164 -14.93 2.54 18.23
N LEU A 165 -15.03 3.87 18.25
CA LEU A 165 -16.29 4.59 18.35
C LEU A 165 -16.31 5.71 17.31
N PRO A 166 -17.31 5.76 16.43
CA PRO A 166 -17.44 6.86 15.48
C PRO A 166 -17.53 8.21 16.20
N PRO A 167 -16.61 9.16 15.96
CA PRO A 167 -16.65 10.46 16.58
C PRO A 167 -17.96 11.19 16.30
N THR A 168 -18.60 11.76 17.33
CA THR A 168 -19.80 12.59 17.18
C THR A 168 -19.49 14.05 16.87
N HIS A 169 -18.25 14.44 17.15
CA HIS A 169 -17.72 15.79 16.95
C HIS A 169 -16.40 15.71 16.17
N LEU A 170 -15.91 16.87 15.76
CA LEU A 170 -14.57 16.97 15.17
C LEU A 170 -13.50 16.56 16.19
N LEU A 171 -12.40 16.01 15.70
CA LEU A 171 -11.35 15.43 16.54
C LEU A 171 -10.44 16.52 17.12
N ALA A 172 -10.41 16.65 18.45
CA ALA A 172 -9.30 17.30 19.14
C ALA A 172 -8.10 16.34 19.23
N ASP A 173 -6.89 16.88 19.50
CA ASP A 173 -5.64 16.09 19.54
C ASP A 173 -5.65 14.92 20.51
N SER A 174 -6.37 15.04 21.63
CA SER A 174 -6.45 14.00 22.66
C SER A 174 -7.44 12.87 22.35
N VAL A 175 -8.25 13.00 21.28
CA VAL A 175 -9.29 12.03 20.94
C VAL A 175 -8.68 10.89 20.12
N MET A 176 -8.82 9.67 20.63
CA MET A 176 -8.40 8.43 19.98
C MET A 176 -9.62 7.55 19.70
N PRO A 177 -10.15 7.53 18.46
CA PRO A 177 -11.41 6.82 18.16
C PRO A 177 -11.37 5.33 18.50
N PHE A 178 -10.21 4.66 18.36
CA PHE A 178 -10.03 3.23 18.65
C PHE A 178 -9.87 2.90 20.15
N ARG A 179 -10.03 3.87 21.04
CA ARG A 179 -10.02 3.69 22.50
C ARG A 179 -11.29 4.19 23.17
N SER A 180 -12.27 4.60 22.38
CA SER A 180 -13.49 5.26 22.86
C SER A 180 -14.71 4.34 22.86
N GLY A 181 -14.64 3.21 22.15
CA GLY A 181 -15.72 2.25 21.96
C GLY A 181 -15.41 0.85 22.46
N THR A 182 -16.20 -0.09 21.99
CA THR A 182 -16.11 -1.52 22.31
C THR A 182 -15.99 -2.35 21.04
N TYR A 183 -15.69 -3.63 21.17
CA TYR A 183 -15.77 -4.60 20.08
C TYR A 183 -16.57 -5.83 20.50
N ARG A 184 -17.02 -6.59 19.50
CA ARG A 184 -17.78 -7.83 19.68
C ARG A 184 -16.91 -9.03 19.37
N MET A 185 -17.19 -10.18 19.97
CA MET A 185 -16.48 -11.43 19.70
C MET A 185 -17.40 -12.64 19.69
N VAL A 186 -17.01 -13.67 18.95
CA VAL A 186 -17.70 -14.94 18.87
C VAL A 186 -16.71 -16.09 18.71
N GLN A 187 -17.04 -17.26 19.26
CA GLN A 187 -16.25 -18.49 19.07
C GLN A 187 -16.36 -18.97 17.63
N THR A 188 -15.24 -19.47 17.10
CA THR A 188 -15.19 -20.00 15.73
C THR A 188 -15.86 -21.36 15.60
N THR A 189 -16.28 -21.69 14.38
CA THR A 189 -16.81 -23.01 14.00
C THR A 189 -16.40 -23.37 12.57
N SER A 190 -16.07 -24.64 12.35
CA SER A 190 -15.94 -25.21 10.98
C SER A 190 -17.27 -25.66 10.38
N ARG A 191 -18.35 -25.69 11.18
CA ARG A 191 -19.68 -26.18 10.76
C ARG A 191 -20.50 -25.08 10.11
N ARG A 192 -20.69 -25.15 8.80
CA ARG A 192 -21.48 -24.17 8.02
C ARG A 192 -22.91 -23.98 8.49
N SER A 193 -23.53 -24.98 9.14
CA SER A 193 -24.88 -24.90 9.73
C SER A 193 -24.95 -24.15 11.06
N ARG A 194 -23.81 -23.67 11.59
CA ARG A 194 -23.71 -22.97 12.88
C ARG A 194 -23.00 -21.62 12.75
N LEU A 195 -23.11 -20.98 11.59
CA LEU A 195 -22.47 -19.70 11.34
C LEU A 195 -23.21 -18.58 12.04
N ALA A 196 -22.53 -17.90 12.95
CA ALA A 196 -22.91 -16.58 13.45
C ALA A 196 -22.34 -15.53 12.50
N THR A 197 -23.06 -14.42 12.32
CA THR A 197 -22.63 -13.32 11.43
C THR A 197 -22.72 -11.98 12.12
N ALA A 198 -21.78 -11.07 11.78
CA ALA A 198 -21.90 -9.64 11.99
C ALA A 198 -22.00 -8.96 10.62
N THR A 199 -22.94 -8.04 10.46
CA THR A 199 -23.24 -7.37 9.20
C THR A 199 -23.26 -5.86 9.38
N TRP A 200 -22.50 -5.15 8.57
CA TRP A 200 -22.47 -3.70 8.47
C TRP A 200 -23.06 -3.26 7.14
N THR A 201 -24.21 -2.59 7.17
CA THR A 201 -24.90 -2.04 6.01
C THR A 201 -24.83 -0.52 6.08
N PRO A 202 -23.98 0.14 5.27
CA PRO A 202 -23.85 1.59 5.30
C PRO A 202 -25.09 2.28 4.73
N ASN A 203 -25.32 3.52 5.14
CA ASN A 203 -26.14 4.46 4.40
C ASN A 203 -25.22 5.33 3.52
N ILE A 204 -25.02 4.90 2.29
CA ILE A 204 -24.09 5.55 1.35
C ILE A 204 -24.62 6.93 0.95
N PRO A 205 -23.88 8.05 1.16
CA PRO A 205 -24.37 9.39 0.86
C PRO A 205 -24.65 9.64 -0.62
N GLN A 206 -23.83 9.09 -1.50
CA GLN A 206 -23.93 9.26 -2.94
C GLN A 206 -23.38 8.01 -3.65
N SER A 207 -24.04 7.56 -4.71
CA SER A 207 -23.55 6.44 -5.53
C SER A 207 -22.14 6.72 -6.06
N GLY A 208 -21.24 5.72 -6.00
CA GLY A 208 -19.87 5.85 -6.47
C GLY A 208 -18.93 4.82 -5.88
N ARG A 209 -17.64 5.03 -6.11
CA ARG A 209 -16.57 4.17 -5.62
C ARG A 209 -16.14 4.56 -4.20
N TYR A 210 -16.10 3.57 -3.33
CA TYR A 210 -15.69 3.72 -1.93
C TYR A 210 -14.67 2.64 -1.56
N ALA A 211 -13.56 3.03 -0.99
CA ALA A 211 -12.68 2.08 -0.31
C ALA A 211 -13.38 1.51 0.92
N VAL A 212 -13.24 0.22 1.13
CA VAL A 212 -13.78 -0.49 2.31
C VAL A 212 -12.64 -0.83 3.24
N TYR A 213 -12.79 -0.42 4.49
CA TYR A 213 -11.87 -0.72 5.57
C TYR A 213 -12.61 -1.40 6.72
N VAL A 214 -11.95 -2.37 7.33
CA VAL A 214 -12.47 -3.06 8.51
C VAL A 214 -11.57 -2.86 9.70
N SER A 215 -12.14 -2.87 10.90
CA SER A 215 -11.40 -2.94 12.14
C SER A 215 -11.86 -4.13 12.98
N TYR A 216 -11.01 -4.52 13.92
CA TYR A 216 -11.22 -5.64 14.83
C TYR A 216 -10.22 -5.54 15.99
N ALA A 217 -10.40 -6.35 17.02
CA ALA A 217 -9.42 -6.48 18.09
C ALA A 217 -8.56 -7.73 17.91
N SER A 218 -7.22 -7.60 18.01
CA SER A 218 -6.32 -8.75 18.06
C SER A 218 -6.24 -9.30 19.49
N ARG A 219 -6.57 -10.59 19.65
CA ARG A 219 -6.52 -11.30 20.93
C ARG A 219 -5.55 -12.48 20.85
N PRO A 220 -5.06 -13.01 21.98
CA PRO A 220 -4.17 -14.18 21.98
C PRO A 220 -4.74 -15.40 21.28
N ASN A 221 -6.07 -15.55 21.27
CA ASN A 221 -6.80 -16.64 20.63
C ASN A 221 -7.54 -16.23 19.36
N SER A 222 -7.24 -15.08 18.76
CA SER A 222 -7.76 -14.69 17.44
C SER A 222 -7.30 -15.64 16.34
N VAL A 223 -8.15 -15.86 15.34
CA VAL A 223 -7.84 -16.77 14.22
C VAL A 223 -7.12 -16.04 13.08
N PRO A 224 -6.31 -16.76 12.29
CA PRO A 224 -5.58 -16.17 11.17
C PRO A 224 -6.40 -16.12 9.87
N ASP A 225 -7.67 -16.56 9.87
CA ASP A 225 -8.51 -16.72 8.68
C ASP A 225 -9.94 -16.21 8.85
N ALA A 226 -10.15 -15.09 9.52
CA ALA A 226 -11.49 -14.50 9.66
C ALA A 226 -12.08 -14.14 8.28
N HIS A 227 -13.30 -14.62 7.99
CA HIS A 227 -13.94 -14.51 6.67
C HIS A 227 -14.82 -13.28 6.56
N TYR A 228 -14.38 -12.29 5.78
CA TYR A 228 -15.14 -11.11 5.39
C TYR A 228 -15.65 -11.24 3.96
N THR A 229 -16.87 -10.77 3.71
CA THR A 229 -17.43 -10.64 2.35
C THR A 229 -17.98 -9.23 2.17
N VAL A 230 -17.47 -8.53 1.17
CA VAL A 230 -17.99 -7.23 0.72
C VAL A 230 -19.00 -7.50 -0.40
N PHE A 231 -20.24 -7.10 -0.18
CA PHE A 231 -21.29 -7.06 -1.21
C PHE A 231 -21.30 -5.65 -1.82
N HIS A 232 -21.26 -5.56 -3.13
CA HIS A 232 -21.18 -4.33 -3.90
C HIS A 232 -21.96 -4.45 -5.23
N LYS A 233 -22.08 -3.41 -6.01
CA LYS A 233 -22.90 -3.42 -7.24
C LYS A 233 -22.49 -4.48 -8.26
N GLY A 234 -21.21 -4.85 -8.34
CA GLY A 234 -20.71 -5.92 -9.23
C GLY A 234 -20.87 -7.34 -8.68
N GLY A 235 -21.43 -7.49 -7.47
CA GLY A 235 -21.60 -8.79 -6.83
C GLY A 235 -21.03 -8.87 -5.43
N ARG A 236 -20.10 -9.80 -5.19
CA ARG A 236 -19.47 -9.97 -3.88
C ARG A 236 -17.99 -10.34 -4.03
N THR A 237 -17.18 -9.80 -3.13
CA THR A 237 -15.75 -10.14 -3.03
C THR A 237 -15.43 -10.61 -1.62
N SER A 238 -14.80 -11.77 -1.50
CA SER A 238 -14.51 -12.43 -0.21
C SER A 238 -13.03 -12.30 0.14
N PHE A 239 -12.78 -12.13 1.43
CA PHE A 239 -11.43 -11.97 2.00
C PHE A 239 -11.24 -12.88 3.20
N THR A 240 -10.01 -13.31 3.41
CA THR A 240 -9.56 -13.79 4.72
C THR A 240 -8.68 -12.73 5.37
N VAL A 241 -8.88 -12.51 6.67
CA VAL A 241 -8.14 -11.53 7.48
C VAL A 241 -7.49 -12.26 8.65
N ASN A 242 -6.20 -12.04 8.81
CA ASN A 242 -5.47 -12.54 9.98
C ASN A 242 -5.67 -11.60 11.16
N GLN A 243 -6.60 -11.95 12.06
CA GLN A 243 -6.90 -11.14 13.23
C GLN A 243 -5.89 -11.30 14.38
N GLN A 244 -4.82 -12.09 14.22
CA GLN A 244 -3.73 -12.19 15.18
C GLN A 244 -2.78 -10.99 15.16
N MET A 245 -2.91 -10.11 14.17
CA MET A 245 -2.14 -8.89 13.99
C MET A 245 -3.03 -7.73 13.53
N GLY A 246 -2.57 -6.49 13.67
CA GLY A 246 -3.19 -5.30 13.09
C GLY A 246 -4.57 -4.93 13.66
N GLY A 247 -4.90 -5.34 14.89
CA GLY A 247 -6.13 -4.92 15.56
C GLY A 247 -6.10 -3.44 15.95
N SER A 248 -7.30 -2.83 16.09
CA SER A 248 -7.46 -1.41 16.45
C SER A 248 -6.85 -0.43 15.45
N THR A 249 -6.98 -0.73 14.17
CA THR A 249 -6.64 0.16 13.05
C THR A 249 -7.50 -0.17 11.83
N TRP A 250 -7.43 0.67 10.79
CA TRP A 250 -8.14 0.44 9.54
C TRP A 250 -7.36 -0.48 8.59
N LEU A 251 -7.90 -1.65 8.31
CA LEU A 251 -7.41 -2.57 7.29
C LEU A 251 -8.18 -2.37 5.98
N TYR A 252 -7.50 -1.96 4.92
CA TYR A 252 -8.07 -1.83 3.57
C TYR A 252 -8.36 -3.21 2.94
N LEU A 253 -9.58 -3.40 2.45
CA LEU A 253 -9.98 -4.62 1.72
C LEU A 253 -9.99 -4.42 0.20
N GLY A 254 -10.46 -3.27 -0.27
CA GLY A 254 -10.60 -2.96 -1.69
C GLY A 254 -11.47 -1.73 -1.90
N THR A 255 -11.57 -1.26 -3.16
CA THR A 255 -12.44 -0.15 -3.55
C THR A 255 -13.52 -0.67 -4.49
N PHE A 256 -14.81 -0.42 -4.16
CA PHE A 256 -15.97 -1.00 -4.83
C PHE A 256 -17.02 0.06 -5.12
N GLU A 257 -17.89 -0.22 -6.12
CA GLU A 257 -19.06 0.61 -6.43
C GLU A 257 -20.21 0.32 -5.48
N PHE A 258 -20.78 1.38 -4.91
CA PHE A 258 -21.98 1.34 -4.07
C PHE A 258 -23.08 2.24 -4.61
N GLU A 259 -24.32 1.85 -4.36
CA GLU A 259 -25.53 2.66 -4.60
C GLU A 259 -25.80 3.55 -3.41
N ALA A 260 -26.30 4.77 -3.64
CA ALA A 260 -26.75 5.66 -2.57
C ALA A 260 -27.85 5.03 -1.71
N GLY A 261 -27.84 5.37 -0.42
CA GLY A 261 -28.76 4.80 0.56
C GLY A 261 -28.27 3.47 1.14
N SER A 262 -29.18 2.77 1.82
CA SER A 262 -28.91 1.46 2.44
C SER A 262 -29.46 0.34 1.57
N SER A 263 -28.63 -0.65 1.25
CA SER A 263 -29.00 -1.77 0.37
C SER A 263 -28.40 -3.08 0.87
N THR A 264 -29.13 -4.18 0.69
CA THR A 264 -28.60 -5.53 0.93
C THR A 264 -27.47 -5.91 -0.04
N GLN A 265 -27.30 -5.18 -1.13
CA GLN A 265 -26.19 -5.31 -2.08
C GLN A 265 -25.02 -4.36 -1.77
N GLY A 266 -25.10 -3.57 -0.69
CA GLY A 266 -24.03 -2.67 -0.25
C GLY A 266 -23.73 -2.91 1.21
N ARG A 267 -23.03 -4.01 1.57
CA ARG A 267 -22.73 -4.35 2.97
C ARG A 267 -21.45 -5.16 3.11
N VAL A 268 -20.93 -5.20 4.32
CA VAL A 268 -19.87 -6.13 4.71
C VAL A 268 -20.45 -7.17 5.66
N VAL A 269 -20.08 -8.44 5.48
CA VAL A 269 -20.47 -9.54 6.35
C VAL A 269 -19.23 -10.25 6.85
N LEU A 270 -19.11 -10.40 8.15
CA LEU A 270 -18.12 -11.24 8.83
C LEU A 270 -18.82 -12.49 9.36
N THR A 271 -18.21 -13.65 9.17
CA THR A 271 -18.71 -14.91 9.73
C THR A 271 -17.73 -15.47 10.75
N ASN A 272 -18.20 -16.28 11.67
CA ASN A 272 -17.36 -17.02 12.62
C ASN A 272 -16.80 -18.33 12.03
N HIS A 273 -16.89 -18.52 10.72
CA HIS A 273 -16.26 -19.66 10.06
C HIS A 273 -14.73 -19.56 10.18
N SER A 274 -14.10 -20.65 10.61
CA SER A 274 -12.66 -20.83 10.59
C SER A 274 -12.30 -22.30 10.69
N ASN A 275 -11.17 -22.68 10.12
CA ASN A 275 -10.57 -24.00 10.32
C ASN A 275 -9.76 -24.09 11.62
N TYR A 276 -9.58 -22.96 12.31
CA TYR A 276 -8.85 -22.85 13.57
C TYR A 276 -9.84 -22.66 14.73
N ARG A 277 -9.48 -23.21 15.89
CA ARG A 277 -10.23 -22.94 17.14
C ARG A 277 -9.76 -21.63 17.74
N GLY A 278 -10.70 -20.74 18.01
CA GLY A 278 -10.39 -19.44 18.57
C GLY A 278 -11.60 -18.52 18.53
N VAL A 279 -11.33 -17.23 18.40
CA VAL A 279 -12.37 -16.21 18.29
C VAL A 279 -12.20 -15.38 17.04
N VAL A 280 -13.33 -14.92 16.52
CA VAL A 280 -13.43 -13.82 15.56
C VAL A 280 -13.94 -12.60 16.30
N THR A 281 -13.34 -11.45 16.06
CA THR A 281 -13.76 -10.16 16.64
C THR A 281 -14.30 -9.23 15.54
N ALA A 282 -15.29 -8.42 15.89
CA ALA A 282 -15.97 -7.45 15.04
C ALA A 282 -15.98 -6.08 15.71
N ASP A 283 -15.68 -5.04 14.94
CA ASP A 283 -15.61 -3.65 15.39
C ASP A 283 -16.18 -2.76 14.26
N GLY A 284 -15.65 -1.58 13.98
CA GLY A 284 -16.13 -0.70 12.92
C GLY A 284 -15.82 -1.14 11.50
N VAL A 285 -16.69 -0.77 10.57
CA VAL A 285 -16.43 -0.85 9.12
C VAL A 285 -16.64 0.53 8.50
N ARG A 286 -15.66 0.97 7.73
CA ARG A 286 -15.63 2.28 7.08
C ARG A 286 -15.72 2.13 5.57
N PHE A 287 -16.54 2.96 4.95
CA PHE A 287 -16.73 3.08 3.51
C PHE A 287 -16.35 4.52 3.10
N GLY A 288 -15.33 4.68 2.27
CA GLY A 288 -14.86 5.96 1.77
C GLY A 288 -13.73 6.59 2.58
N GLY A 289 -13.05 7.55 1.95
CA GLY A 289 -11.95 8.33 2.54
C GLY A 289 -12.42 9.42 3.48
N GLY A 290 -13.47 10.15 3.10
CA GLY A 290 -14.08 11.21 3.88
C GLY A 290 -13.33 12.54 3.85
N MET A 291 -13.90 13.51 4.56
CA MET A 291 -13.33 14.84 4.75
C MET A 291 -12.45 14.90 6.00
N ALA A 292 -11.62 15.93 6.07
CA ALA A 292 -10.85 16.29 7.25
C ALA A 292 -11.74 16.40 8.51
N GLN A 293 -11.26 15.87 9.63
CA GLN A 293 -12.00 15.85 10.91
C GLN A 293 -11.22 16.46 12.07
N THR A 294 -9.89 16.58 11.97
CA THR A 294 -9.07 17.14 13.05
C THR A 294 -9.17 18.66 13.06
N VAL A 295 -9.49 19.23 14.22
CA VAL A 295 -9.59 20.71 14.39
C VAL A 295 -8.27 21.26 14.94
N ARG A 296 -8.02 22.51 14.58
CA ARG A 296 -6.96 23.34 15.11
C ARG A 296 -7.56 24.64 15.62
N GLU A 297 -7.74 24.73 16.95
CA GLU A 297 -8.25 25.90 17.66
C GLU A 297 -9.38 26.64 16.89
N GLN A 298 -9.21 27.94 16.66
CA GLN A 298 -10.18 28.76 15.92
C GLN A 298 -10.12 28.58 14.40
N SER A 299 -9.10 27.88 13.88
CA SER A 299 -8.91 27.69 12.43
C SER A 299 -9.72 26.52 11.83
N GLY A 300 -10.47 25.81 12.66
CA GLY A 300 -11.29 24.68 12.22
C GLY A 300 -10.48 23.53 11.63
N THR A 301 -11.09 22.77 10.72
CA THR A 301 -10.41 21.68 9.99
C THR A 301 -9.65 22.23 8.77
N SER A 302 -8.86 21.38 8.12
CA SER A 302 -8.14 21.74 6.88
C SER A 302 -9.07 22.10 5.71
N GLY A 303 -10.37 21.75 5.80
CA GLY A 303 -11.38 22.00 4.76
C GLY A 303 -11.21 21.18 3.49
N VAL A 304 -10.25 20.24 3.46
CA VAL A 304 -9.99 19.36 2.31
C VAL A 304 -10.38 17.90 2.62
N PRO A 305 -10.54 17.05 1.61
CA PRO A 305 -10.64 15.61 1.81
C PRO A 305 -9.43 15.04 2.55
N ARG A 306 -9.65 13.99 3.34
CA ARG A 306 -8.60 13.37 4.19
C ARG A 306 -7.38 12.90 3.41
N TYR A 307 -7.53 12.44 2.17
CA TYR A 307 -6.39 12.03 1.35
C TYR A 307 -5.41 13.18 1.02
N LEU A 308 -5.84 14.42 1.15
CA LEU A 308 -5.00 15.60 0.96
C LEU A 308 -4.31 16.07 2.24
N GLU A 309 -4.70 15.55 3.40
CA GLU A 309 -4.09 15.90 4.68
C GLU A 309 -2.74 15.20 4.90
N ALA A 310 -1.94 15.79 5.76
CA ALA A 310 -0.69 15.23 6.25
C ALA A 310 -0.93 13.93 7.06
N ALA A 311 0.09 13.09 7.11
CA ALA A 311 0.04 11.78 7.76
C ALA A 311 -0.34 11.86 9.26
N ARG A 312 0.02 12.94 9.92
CA ARG A 312 -0.31 13.18 11.33
C ARG A 312 -1.80 13.02 11.63
N TYR A 313 -2.66 13.56 10.77
CA TYR A 313 -4.12 13.54 10.98
C TYR A 313 -4.73 12.18 10.63
N TYR A 314 -4.22 11.55 9.58
CA TYR A 314 -4.60 10.19 9.24
C TYR A 314 -4.20 9.19 10.32
N ALA A 315 -3.02 9.32 10.90
CA ALA A 315 -2.53 8.45 11.96
C ALA A 315 -3.45 8.48 13.20
N GLN A 316 -3.92 9.66 13.60
CA GLN A 316 -4.94 9.81 14.64
C GLN A 316 -6.22 9.06 14.28
N TRP A 317 -6.74 9.26 13.07
CA TRP A 317 -7.92 8.58 12.55
C TRP A 317 -7.73 7.06 12.41
N ALA A 318 -6.51 6.62 12.16
CA ALA A 318 -6.14 5.21 12.03
C ALA A 318 -5.79 4.52 13.37
N GLY A 319 -6.01 5.18 14.50
CA GLY A 319 -5.90 4.56 15.82
C GLY A 319 -4.51 4.54 16.45
N LEU A 320 -3.56 5.33 15.94
CA LEU A 320 -2.27 5.46 16.61
C LEU A 320 -2.44 6.13 17.98
N PRO A 321 -1.59 5.76 18.97
CA PRO A 321 -1.47 6.51 20.20
C PRO A 321 -1.03 7.97 19.97
N ASP A 322 -1.55 8.89 20.75
CA ASP A 322 -1.22 10.32 20.71
C ASP A 322 0.29 10.57 20.86
N THR A 323 0.97 9.80 21.68
CA THR A 323 2.43 9.85 21.85
C THR A 323 3.22 9.58 20.57
N LEU A 324 2.58 9.02 19.51
CA LEU A 324 3.21 8.72 18.22
C LEU A 324 2.85 9.72 17.12
N PHE A 325 1.62 10.25 17.13
CA PHE A 325 1.18 11.20 16.10
C PHE A 325 1.25 12.67 16.55
N ASN A 326 1.33 12.93 17.86
CA ASN A 326 1.32 14.26 18.48
C ASN A 326 2.55 14.45 19.39
N THR A 327 3.73 14.13 18.88
CA THR A 327 4.99 14.12 19.66
C THR A 327 5.40 15.51 20.15
N SER A 328 4.91 16.57 19.52
CA SER A 328 5.13 17.98 19.90
C SER A 328 4.01 18.56 20.77
N VAL A 329 3.04 17.73 21.18
CA VAL A 329 1.91 18.12 22.04
C VAL A 329 1.16 19.34 21.46
N GLY A 330 0.81 19.26 20.15
CA GLY A 330 0.08 20.31 19.44
C GLY A 330 0.90 21.52 19.03
N MET A 331 2.20 21.58 19.36
CA MET A 331 3.04 22.75 19.12
C MET A 331 3.62 22.82 17.71
N ASN A 332 3.73 21.68 17.01
CA ASN A 332 4.42 21.63 15.71
C ASN A 332 3.95 20.47 14.84
N ASP A 333 2.82 20.65 14.14
CA ASP A 333 2.25 19.65 13.25
C ASP A 333 3.19 19.24 12.10
N TYR A 334 4.08 20.15 11.68
CA TYR A 334 5.10 19.83 10.67
C TYR A 334 6.07 18.76 11.17
N ALA A 335 6.62 18.96 12.36
CA ALA A 335 7.56 18.00 12.96
C ALA A 335 6.87 16.67 13.28
N ASP A 336 5.62 16.72 13.73
CA ASP A 336 4.82 15.54 13.99
C ASP A 336 4.52 14.76 12.70
N ASP A 337 4.18 15.46 11.60
CA ASP A 337 3.95 14.84 10.30
C ASP A 337 5.19 14.12 9.76
N LEU A 338 6.37 14.72 9.89
CA LEU A 338 7.62 14.08 9.45
C LEU A 338 7.94 12.80 10.24
N ARG A 339 7.64 12.78 11.54
CA ARG A 339 7.97 11.64 12.41
C ARG A 339 6.92 10.54 12.33
N VAL A 340 5.65 10.90 12.22
CA VAL A 340 4.54 9.95 12.32
C VAL A 340 4.56 8.91 11.21
N ARG A 341 5.09 9.20 10.03
CA ARG A 341 5.20 8.26 8.92
C ARG A 341 5.99 7.03 9.34
N SER A 342 7.16 7.25 9.93
CA SER A 342 8.01 6.19 10.47
C SER A 342 7.47 5.61 11.78
N ASN A 343 6.89 6.42 12.65
CA ASN A 343 6.29 5.97 13.90
C ASN A 343 5.12 5.01 13.64
N MET A 344 4.27 5.31 12.64
CA MET A 344 3.16 4.45 12.25
C MET A 344 3.67 3.10 11.73
N LEU A 345 4.64 3.10 10.81
CA LEU A 345 5.30 1.88 10.36
C LEU A 345 5.81 1.04 11.53
N ASN A 346 6.60 1.65 12.41
CA ASN A 346 7.24 0.96 13.53
C ASN A 346 6.20 0.39 14.52
N TYR A 347 5.13 1.13 14.78
CA TYR A 347 4.03 0.68 15.64
C TYR A 347 3.24 -0.47 15.03
N LEU A 348 2.90 -0.36 13.74
CA LEU A 348 2.20 -1.42 13.04
C LEU A 348 3.06 -2.69 12.91
N ALA A 349 4.37 -2.54 12.67
CA ALA A 349 5.32 -3.65 12.51
C ALA A 349 5.85 -4.22 13.82
N GLY A 350 5.81 -3.47 14.91
CA GLY A 350 6.38 -3.86 16.20
C GLY A 350 5.87 -5.21 16.69
N GLY A 351 6.78 -6.06 17.19
CA GLY A 351 6.52 -7.44 17.60
C GLY A 351 6.45 -8.45 16.45
N SER A 352 6.66 -8.02 15.20
CA SER A 352 6.83 -8.92 14.05
C SER A 352 8.24 -9.48 13.97
N VAL A 353 8.47 -10.46 13.08
CA VAL A 353 9.80 -11.03 12.85
C VAL A 353 10.80 -9.99 12.33
N TYR A 354 10.34 -8.96 11.64
CA TYR A 354 11.19 -7.89 11.10
C TYR A 354 11.44 -6.76 12.09
N VAL A 355 10.58 -6.61 13.11
CA VAL A 355 10.70 -5.57 14.17
C VAL A 355 10.47 -6.20 15.55
N PRO A 356 11.31 -7.16 15.98
CA PRO A 356 11.06 -7.96 17.18
C PRO A 356 11.28 -7.19 18.50
N ASN A 357 12.08 -6.14 18.48
CA ASN A 357 12.52 -5.41 19.66
C ASN A 357 11.62 -4.21 20.04
N LYS A 358 10.53 -3.97 19.32
CA LYS A 358 9.56 -2.92 19.60
C LYS A 358 8.18 -3.53 19.83
N PRO A 359 7.38 -3.07 20.81
CA PRO A 359 5.99 -3.47 20.92
C PRO A 359 5.17 -2.88 19.77
N GLY A 360 4.11 -3.59 19.35
CA GLY A 360 3.23 -3.09 18.30
C GLY A 360 2.20 -4.10 17.84
N MET A 361 1.70 -3.92 16.61
CA MET A 361 0.58 -4.66 16.06
C MET A 361 0.97 -5.91 15.26
N ARG A 362 2.26 -6.27 15.19
CA ARG A 362 2.83 -7.49 14.61
C ARG A 362 2.68 -7.66 13.09
N ILE A 363 2.31 -6.61 12.36
CA ILE A 363 2.21 -6.71 10.90
C ILE A 363 3.64 -6.80 10.33
N PRO A 364 3.97 -7.83 9.53
CA PRO A 364 5.35 -8.09 9.12
C PRO A 364 5.76 -7.20 7.92
N PHE A 365 5.74 -5.87 8.10
CA PHE A 365 6.32 -4.97 7.12
C PHE A 365 7.83 -5.18 7.03
N GLU A 366 8.34 -5.34 5.82
CA GLU A 366 9.75 -5.67 5.56
C GLU A 366 10.50 -4.60 4.79
N LEU A 367 9.80 -3.64 4.20
CA LEU A 367 10.35 -2.55 3.41
C LEU A 367 9.48 -1.31 3.50
N ALA A 368 10.12 -0.14 3.52
CA ALA A 368 9.46 1.15 3.45
C ALA A 368 10.04 2.03 2.33
N LEU A 369 9.18 2.83 1.68
CA LEU A 369 9.60 3.78 0.67
C LEU A 369 8.78 5.06 0.73
N ALA A 370 9.48 6.19 0.86
CA ALA A 370 8.95 7.53 0.70
C ALA A 370 9.19 8.03 -0.73
N LEU A 371 8.14 8.46 -1.42
CA LEU A 371 8.26 9.07 -2.74
C LEU A 371 8.02 10.56 -2.64
N HIS A 372 9.05 11.32 -3.01
CA HIS A 372 9.09 12.78 -2.99
C HIS A 372 9.41 13.33 -4.38
N SER A 373 9.30 14.63 -4.53
CA SER A 373 9.90 15.36 -5.63
C SER A 373 10.73 16.52 -5.08
N ASP A 374 11.97 16.61 -5.53
CA ASP A 374 12.96 17.55 -5.02
C ASP A 374 12.63 19.01 -5.36
N ALA A 375 13.25 19.92 -4.65
CA ALA A 375 13.22 21.37 -4.87
C ALA A 375 14.56 21.84 -5.44
N GLY A 376 14.60 22.13 -6.71
CA GLY A 376 15.79 22.63 -7.40
C GLY A 376 15.54 22.76 -8.88
N PHE A 377 16.31 23.60 -9.56
CA PHE A 377 16.16 23.82 -10.99
C PHE A 377 17.50 24.16 -11.65
N HIS A 378 17.58 23.91 -12.94
CA HIS A 378 18.67 24.37 -13.81
C HIS A 378 18.20 25.56 -14.65
N SER A 379 18.95 26.65 -14.65
CA SER A 379 18.61 27.87 -15.40
C SER A 379 18.68 27.69 -16.91
N ASP A 380 19.41 26.68 -17.39
CA ASP A 380 19.51 26.29 -18.80
C ASP A 380 18.38 25.35 -19.23
N HIS A 381 17.41 25.10 -18.36
CA HIS A 381 16.30 24.18 -18.57
C HIS A 381 16.70 22.72 -18.86
N SER A 382 17.90 22.30 -18.51
CA SER A 382 18.29 20.89 -18.55
C SER A 382 17.51 20.06 -17.52
N ILE A 383 17.48 18.72 -17.69
CA ILE A 383 16.85 17.80 -16.73
C ILE A 383 17.60 17.88 -15.38
N PHE A 384 16.87 18.10 -14.30
CA PHE A 384 17.39 18.07 -12.93
C PHE A 384 17.60 16.63 -12.44
N GLY A 385 16.63 15.75 -12.72
CA GLY A 385 16.75 14.31 -12.54
C GLY A 385 16.43 13.80 -11.14
N SER A 386 16.82 12.55 -10.89
CA SER A 386 16.44 11.79 -9.71
C SER A 386 17.57 11.66 -8.69
N LEU A 387 17.20 11.62 -7.40
CA LEU A 387 18.07 11.45 -6.25
C LEU A 387 17.47 10.38 -5.33
N SER A 388 18.28 9.57 -4.67
CA SER A 388 17.82 8.66 -3.63
C SER A 388 18.56 8.93 -2.32
N ILE A 389 17.90 8.65 -1.18
CA ILE A 389 18.44 8.89 0.15
C ILE A 389 18.22 7.65 1.01
N CYS A 390 19.25 7.25 1.76
CA CYS A 390 19.19 6.21 2.78
C CYS A 390 19.91 6.65 4.04
N THR A 391 19.85 5.83 5.09
CA THR A 391 20.61 6.02 6.34
C THR A 391 21.26 4.71 6.75
N THR A 392 22.58 4.63 6.69
CA THR A 392 23.35 3.43 7.08
C THR A 392 23.72 3.40 8.57
N GLN A 393 23.60 4.52 9.28
CA GLN A 393 23.75 4.64 10.73
C GLN A 393 22.69 5.61 11.24
N ASP A 394 21.91 5.20 12.26
CA ASP A 394 20.92 6.06 12.88
C ASP A 394 21.55 7.20 13.71
N ALA A 395 20.73 7.96 14.44
CA ALA A 395 21.22 9.10 15.22
C ALA A 395 22.13 8.67 16.39
N GLU A 396 21.97 7.47 16.88
CA GLU A 396 22.77 6.87 17.95
C GLU A 396 24.03 6.14 17.42
N GLY A 397 24.23 6.11 16.10
CA GLY A 397 25.37 5.45 15.45
C GLY A 397 25.15 3.95 15.21
N ASN A 398 23.93 3.41 15.41
CA ASN A 398 23.65 2.01 15.16
C ASN A 398 23.66 1.70 13.65
N ALA A 399 24.49 0.74 13.25
CA ALA A 399 24.62 0.25 11.88
C ALA A 399 23.66 -0.92 11.55
N PHE A 400 22.88 -1.39 12.53
CA PHE A 400 21.96 -2.51 12.40
C PHE A 400 20.54 -2.12 12.85
N TYR A 401 19.55 -2.75 12.24
CA TYR A 401 18.18 -2.74 12.72
C TYR A 401 18.03 -3.64 13.94
N GLY A 402 16.94 -3.48 14.69
CA GLY A 402 16.66 -4.33 15.85
C GLY A 402 16.42 -5.80 15.53
N SER A 403 16.22 -6.16 14.28
CA SER A 403 16.21 -7.54 13.76
C SER A 403 17.59 -8.16 13.59
N GLY A 404 18.66 -7.36 13.62
CA GLY A 404 20.01 -7.79 13.28
C GLY A 404 20.40 -7.57 11.81
N LEU A 405 19.49 -7.14 10.96
CA LEU A 405 19.79 -6.79 9.58
C LEU A 405 20.65 -5.52 9.53
N SER A 406 21.67 -5.47 8.69
CA SER A 406 22.50 -4.29 8.47
C SER A 406 21.69 -3.18 7.79
N ARG A 407 21.82 -1.92 8.27
CA ARG A 407 21.23 -0.76 7.59
C ARG A 407 21.81 -0.50 6.19
N ARG A 408 22.89 -1.18 5.82
CA ARG A 408 23.40 -1.18 4.44
C ARG A 408 22.45 -1.85 3.45
N ALA A 409 21.49 -2.66 3.88
CA ALA A 409 20.38 -3.11 3.04
C ALA A 409 19.57 -1.91 2.47
N SER A 410 19.42 -0.84 3.25
CA SER A 410 18.83 0.42 2.73
C SER A 410 19.70 1.11 1.68
N LEU A 411 21.02 1.04 1.79
CA LEU A 411 21.92 1.56 0.77
C LEU A 411 21.81 0.75 -0.52
N ASP A 412 21.71 -0.57 -0.41
CA ASP A 412 21.52 -1.45 -1.56
C ASP A 412 20.20 -1.16 -2.26
N PHE A 413 19.10 -1.04 -1.51
CA PHE A 413 17.79 -0.68 -2.04
C PHE A 413 17.79 0.71 -2.71
N SER A 414 18.30 1.72 -2.03
CA SER A 414 18.40 3.09 -2.50
C SER A 414 19.23 3.20 -3.80
N SER A 415 20.34 2.44 -3.87
CA SER A 415 21.20 2.38 -5.06
C SER A 415 20.51 1.73 -6.23
N GLN A 416 19.78 0.63 -6.01
CA GLN A 416 19.01 -0.04 -7.05
C GLN A 416 17.88 0.85 -7.56
N LEU A 417 17.15 1.55 -6.66
CA LEU A 417 16.08 2.47 -7.04
C LEU A 417 16.56 3.51 -8.05
N ILE A 418 17.62 4.24 -7.70
CA ILE A 418 18.08 5.34 -8.57
C ILE A 418 18.72 4.82 -9.87
N ASN A 419 19.43 3.70 -9.82
CA ASN A 419 20.06 3.12 -11.01
C ASN A 419 19.00 2.60 -12.00
N ASN A 420 18.05 1.79 -11.53
CA ASN A 420 17.01 1.22 -12.38
C ASN A 420 16.09 2.31 -12.93
N LEU A 421 15.69 3.29 -12.08
CA LEU A 421 14.83 4.39 -12.51
C LEU A 421 15.46 5.20 -13.63
N THR A 422 16.74 5.60 -13.47
CA THR A 422 17.42 6.40 -14.50
C THR A 422 17.67 5.62 -15.78
N ALA A 423 17.95 4.33 -15.68
CA ALA A 423 18.10 3.47 -16.86
C ALA A 423 16.77 3.30 -17.63
N ASP A 424 15.69 2.99 -16.92
CA ASP A 424 14.36 2.79 -17.52
C ASP A 424 13.83 4.07 -18.17
N LEU A 425 13.90 5.20 -17.46
CA LEU A 425 13.46 6.49 -18.01
C LEU A 425 14.28 6.90 -19.24
N SER A 426 15.61 6.71 -19.18
CA SER A 426 16.48 7.01 -20.33
C SER A 426 16.15 6.16 -21.54
N ALA A 427 15.90 4.86 -21.34
CA ALA A 427 15.57 3.94 -22.42
C ALA A 427 14.19 4.22 -23.03
N VAL A 428 13.15 4.44 -22.22
CA VAL A 428 11.78 4.65 -22.73
C VAL A 428 11.63 6.01 -23.40
N PHE A 429 12.21 7.06 -22.83
CA PHE A 429 12.07 8.43 -23.37
C PHE A 429 13.20 8.85 -24.31
N GLN A 430 14.14 7.94 -24.61
CA GLN A 430 15.28 8.19 -25.50
C GLN A 430 16.02 9.49 -25.15
N THR A 431 16.22 9.72 -23.86
CA THR A 431 16.89 10.90 -23.29
C THR A 431 17.87 10.46 -22.21
N GLN A 432 18.88 11.24 -21.95
CA GLN A 432 19.75 11.00 -20.82
C GLN A 432 19.07 11.55 -19.55
N TRP A 433 18.31 10.68 -18.86
CA TRP A 433 17.76 11.04 -17.55
C TRP A 433 18.88 11.17 -16.53
N VAL A 434 18.90 12.29 -15.80
CA VAL A 434 20.03 12.59 -14.89
C VAL A 434 19.91 11.76 -13.63
N ARG A 435 20.93 10.90 -13.42
CA ARG A 435 21.17 10.23 -12.15
C ARG A 435 21.96 11.17 -11.26
N ARG A 436 21.33 11.65 -10.19
CA ARG A 436 22.01 12.42 -9.14
C ARG A 436 22.64 11.48 -8.12
N GLU A 437 23.03 12.01 -6.97
CA GLU A 437 23.68 11.21 -5.92
C GLU A 437 22.73 10.20 -5.27
N ASN A 438 23.31 9.23 -4.62
CA ASN A 438 22.66 8.43 -3.57
C ASN A 438 23.18 8.93 -2.22
N TRP A 439 22.35 9.65 -1.48
CA TRP A 439 22.76 10.27 -0.23
C TRP A 439 22.60 9.30 0.94
N ASP A 440 23.70 9.08 1.67
CA ASP A 440 23.64 8.49 3.01
C ASP A 440 23.55 9.60 4.05
N ARG A 441 22.32 10.01 4.38
CA ARG A 441 22.02 11.15 5.25
C ARG A 441 20.94 10.81 6.28
N ASN A 442 21.00 11.51 7.42
CA ASN A 442 20.17 11.25 8.59
C ASN A 442 18.81 11.98 8.50
N TYR A 443 17.96 11.61 7.53
CA TYR A 443 16.59 12.09 7.43
C TYR A 443 15.64 11.25 8.31
N ALA A 444 14.56 11.85 8.83
CA ALA A 444 13.60 11.16 9.68
C ALA A 444 12.99 9.92 8.99
N GLU A 445 12.65 10.03 7.72
CA GLU A 445 12.01 8.97 6.93
C GLU A 445 12.96 7.83 6.51
N THR A 446 14.25 7.94 6.78
CA THR A 446 15.23 6.88 6.49
C THR A 446 15.96 6.37 7.74
N ARG A 447 16.13 7.22 8.79
CA ARG A 447 16.77 6.78 10.02
C ARG A 447 15.81 6.11 11.01
N MET A 448 14.54 6.61 11.09
CA MET A 448 13.56 6.15 12.08
C MET A 448 12.89 4.82 11.73
N PRO A 449 12.63 4.45 10.46
CA PRO A 449 12.10 3.13 10.13
C PRO A 449 12.95 2.02 10.72
N ALA A 450 12.26 0.99 11.27
CA ALA A 450 12.90 -0.18 11.87
C ALA A 450 13.16 -1.30 10.85
N VAL A 451 12.93 -1.04 9.57
CA VAL A 451 13.16 -1.94 8.42
C VAL A 451 13.88 -1.17 7.31
N PRO A 452 14.44 -1.83 6.30
CA PRO A 452 15.05 -1.18 5.14
C PRO A 452 14.13 -0.11 4.55
N SER A 453 14.70 1.06 4.28
CA SER A 453 13.94 2.21 3.82
C SER A 453 14.76 3.15 2.95
N ALA A 454 14.07 3.85 2.06
CA ALA A 454 14.66 4.91 1.24
C ALA A 454 13.67 6.07 1.05
N ILE A 455 14.21 7.26 0.74
CA ILE A 455 13.49 8.34 0.08
C ILE A 455 13.92 8.32 -1.38
N LEU A 456 12.96 8.39 -2.28
CA LEU A 456 13.20 8.61 -3.70
C LEU A 456 12.67 9.99 -4.08
N GLU A 457 13.58 10.91 -4.36
CA GLU A 457 13.30 12.17 -5.03
C GLU A 457 13.19 11.87 -6.53
N MET A 458 11.96 11.66 -6.98
CA MET A 458 11.68 11.12 -8.31
C MET A 458 12.19 12.02 -9.44
N PHE A 459 12.07 13.33 -9.24
CA PHE A 459 12.50 14.43 -10.11
C PHE A 459 12.24 15.74 -9.37
N SER A 460 12.51 16.91 -9.97
CA SER A 460 12.25 18.18 -9.31
C SER A 460 10.92 18.81 -9.74
N HIS A 461 10.04 19.11 -8.75
CA HIS A 461 8.81 19.85 -8.98
C HIS A 461 9.03 21.35 -9.24
N GLN A 462 10.27 21.83 -9.13
CA GLN A 462 10.65 23.22 -9.42
C GLN A 462 11.38 23.35 -10.77
N ASN A 463 11.79 22.25 -11.40
CA ASN A 463 12.46 22.28 -12.70
C ASN A 463 11.45 22.14 -13.83
N PHE A 464 11.41 23.13 -14.73
CA PHE A 464 10.45 23.18 -15.83
C PHE A 464 10.49 21.94 -16.74
N THR A 465 11.69 21.47 -17.07
CA THR A 465 11.85 20.30 -17.94
C THR A 465 11.40 19.02 -17.25
N ASP A 466 11.75 18.82 -15.96
CA ASP A 466 11.26 17.68 -15.20
C ASP A 466 9.75 17.67 -15.11
N MET A 467 9.12 18.85 -14.94
CA MET A 467 7.67 18.97 -14.82
C MET A 467 6.92 18.70 -16.13
N LYS A 468 7.54 18.91 -17.29
CA LYS A 468 6.96 18.45 -18.57
C LYS A 468 6.77 16.92 -18.56
N TYR A 469 7.78 16.18 -18.07
CA TYR A 469 7.66 14.74 -17.88
C TYR A 469 6.71 14.41 -16.74
N GLY A 470 6.82 15.10 -15.59
CA GLY A 470 5.99 14.87 -14.42
C GLY A 470 4.48 14.98 -14.66
N HIS A 471 4.04 15.73 -15.67
CA HIS A 471 2.64 15.82 -16.09
C HIS A 471 2.24 14.75 -17.12
N ASP A 472 3.19 14.07 -17.76
CA ASP A 472 2.91 13.02 -18.74
C ASP A 472 2.46 11.72 -18.06
N PRO A 473 1.25 11.20 -18.35
CA PRO A 473 0.78 9.92 -17.79
C PRO A 473 1.67 8.73 -18.15
N VAL A 474 2.32 8.73 -19.32
CA VAL A 474 3.26 7.66 -19.74
C VAL A 474 4.51 7.69 -18.87
N PHE A 475 5.00 8.89 -18.56
CA PHE A 475 6.12 9.05 -17.63
C PHE A 475 5.78 8.56 -16.23
N LYS A 476 4.62 8.95 -15.70
CA LYS A 476 4.14 8.50 -14.38
C LYS A 476 4.03 6.97 -14.30
N PHE A 477 3.48 6.34 -15.34
CA PHE A 477 3.39 4.88 -15.45
C PHE A 477 4.79 4.24 -15.49
N THR A 478 5.70 4.75 -16.32
CA THR A 478 7.06 4.21 -16.49
C THR A 478 7.85 4.33 -15.19
N LEU A 479 7.77 5.48 -14.53
CA LEU A 479 8.41 5.73 -13.25
C LEU A 479 7.88 4.76 -12.18
N ALA A 480 6.56 4.65 -12.02
CA ALA A 480 5.94 3.74 -11.07
C ALA A 480 6.32 2.27 -11.36
N ARG A 481 6.37 1.88 -12.64
CA ARG A 481 6.78 0.54 -13.06
C ARG A 481 8.24 0.25 -12.72
N SER A 482 9.14 1.21 -12.92
CA SER A 482 10.55 1.07 -12.56
C SER A 482 10.74 0.87 -11.05
N VAL A 483 10.02 1.66 -10.24
CA VAL A 483 10.02 1.52 -8.77
C VAL A 483 9.45 0.14 -8.37
N TYR A 484 8.32 -0.27 -8.95
CA TYR A 484 7.72 -1.59 -8.73
C TYR A 484 8.71 -2.73 -9.03
N LYS A 485 9.37 -2.69 -10.19
CA LYS A 485 10.37 -3.69 -10.59
C LYS A 485 11.52 -3.76 -9.59
N THR A 486 12.00 -2.60 -9.16
CA THR A 486 13.09 -2.53 -8.18
C THR A 486 12.69 -3.13 -6.82
N ILE A 487 11.48 -2.82 -6.34
CA ILE A 487 10.96 -3.42 -5.10
C ILE A 487 10.84 -4.96 -5.25
N LEU A 488 10.30 -5.42 -6.39
CA LEU A 488 10.18 -6.85 -6.69
C LEU A 488 11.54 -7.55 -6.68
N GLN A 489 12.54 -6.98 -7.35
CA GLN A 489 13.91 -7.52 -7.40
C GLN A 489 14.56 -7.52 -6.02
N PHE A 490 14.50 -6.39 -5.31
CA PHE A 490 15.13 -6.23 -4.00
C PHE A 490 14.54 -7.21 -2.97
N VAL A 491 13.21 -7.23 -2.82
CA VAL A 491 12.55 -8.09 -1.83
C VAL A 491 12.82 -9.57 -2.09
N ASN A 492 12.75 -10.00 -3.35
CA ASN A 492 13.06 -11.40 -3.67
C ASN A 492 14.53 -11.73 -3.41
N PHE A 493 15.46 -10.85 -3.77
CA PHE A 493 16.89 -11.04 -3.54
C PHE A 493 17.22 -11.14 -2.04
N GLU A 494 16.66 -10.25 -1.22
CA GLU A 494 16.83 -10.23 0.24
C GLU A 494 16.39 -11.54 0.92
N HIS A 495 15.45 -12.25 0.32
CA HIS A 495 14.97 -13.57 0.77
C HIS A 495 15.61 -14.76 0.05
N GLY A 496 16.66 -14.52 -0.75
CA GLY A 496 17.36 -15.56 -1.51
C GLY A 496 16.54 -16.18 -2.65
N ILE A 497 15.45 -15.50 -3.09
CA ILE A 497 14.62 -15.95 -4.20
C ILE A 497 15.23 -15.44 -5.50
N LYS A 498 15.70 -16.38 -6.33
CA LYS A 498 16.41 -16.07 -7.59
C LYS A 498 15.49 -15.89 -8.79
N THR A 499 14.25 -16.39 -8.71
CA THR A 499 13.27 -16.32 -9.79
C THR A 499 12.12 -15.41 -9.39
N TYR A 500 11.90 -14.39 -10.17
CA TYR A 500 10.73 -13.51 -10.06
C TYR A 500 10.22 -13.17 -11.44
N THR A 501 8.97 -12.75 -11.52
CA THR A 501 8.31 -12.42 -12.78
C THR A 501 7.69 -11.03 -12.70
N VAL A 502 8.08 -10.16 -13.61
CA VAL A 502 7.52 -8.81 -13.73
C VAL A 502 6.17 -8.88 -14.43
N GLN A 503 5.20 -8.09 -13.99
CA GLN A 503 3.89 -8.00 -14.64
C GLN A 503 4.06 -7.54 -16.10
N PRO A 504 3.34 -8.16 -17.05
CA PRO A 504 3.39 -7.76 -18.45
C PRO A 504 2.93 -6.31 -18.67
N LEU A 505 3.28 -5.73 -19.81
CA LEU A 505 2.75 -4.45 -20.26
C LEU A 505 1.29 -4.60 -20.70
N PRO A 506 0.47 -3.53 -20.63
CA PRO A 506 -0.89 -3.56 -21.15
C PRO A 506 -0.93 -4.06 -22.60
N VAL A 507 -1.90 -4.92 -22.90
CA VAL A 507 -2.11 -5.45 -24.27
C VAL A 507 -2.34 -4.33 -25.27
N HIS A 508 -2.10 -4.60 -26.54
CA HIS A 508 -2.42 -3.68 -27.62
C HIS A 508 -3.41 -4.31 -28.62
N HIS A 509 -3.97 -3.49 -29.51
CA HIS A 509 -5.01 -3.90 -30.47
C HIS A 509 -6.19 -4.60 -29.79
N PHE A 510 -6.57 -4.11 -28.59
CA PHE A 510 -7.78 -4.61 -27.93
C PHE A 510 -9.01 -4.18 -28.72
N ALA A 511 -9.76 -5.16 -29.20
CA ALA A 511 -10.94 -4.96 -30.03
C ALA A 511 -12.13 -5.75 -29.50
N ALA A 512 -13.33 -5.21 -29.68
CA ALA A 512 -14.59 -5.82 -29.34
C ALA A 512 -15.52 -5.83 -30.57
N GLN A 513 -16.02 -6.99 -30.94
CA GLN A 513 -16.91 -7.17 -32.10
C GLN A 513 -18.22 -7.87 -31.66
N LEU A 514 -19.34 -7.24 -31.92
CA LEU A 514 -20.65 -7.79 -31.64
C LEU A 514 -20.94 -8.96 -32.60
N SER A 515 -21.47 -10.07 -32.10
CA SER A 515 -21.94 -11.17 -32.92
C SER A 515 -23.20 -10.79 -33.72
N ALA A 516 -23.45 -11.44 -34.85
CA ALA A 516 -24.58 -11.14 -35.73
C ALA A 516 -25.94 -11.29 -35.03
N ASP A 517 -26.06 -12.18 -34.05
CA ASP A 517 -27.26 -12.40 -33.25
C ASP A 517 -27.39 -11.45 -32.06
N GLY A 518 -26.42 -10.57 -31.84
CA GLY A 518 -26.41 -9.59 -30.75
C GLY A 518 -26.28 -10.18 -29.35
N LYS A 519 -25.92 -11.46 -29.21
CA LYS A 519 -25.87 -12.14 -27.90
C LYS A 519 -24.48 -12.32 -27.34
N LYS A 520 -23.46 -12.04 -28.13
CA LYS A 520 -22.04 -12.15 -27.71
C LYS A 520 -21.22 -10.98 -28.20
N VAL A 521 -20.17 -10.69 -27.45
CA VAL A 521 -19.07 -9.82 -27.89
C VAL A 521 -17.82 -10.67 -27.97
N ARG A 522 -17.23 -10.74 -29.16
CA ARG A 522 -15.92 -11.30 -29.37
C ARG A 522 -14.87 -10.27 -29.00
N LEU A 523 -14.07 -10.55 -27.99
CA LEU A 523 -12.89 -9.79 -27.63
C LEU A 523 -11.67 -10.38 -28.32
N SER A 524 -10.74 -9.53 -28.77
CA SER A 524 -9.43 -9.93 -29.27
C SER A 524 -8.37 -8.92 -28.91
N TRP A 525 -7.14 -9.35 -28.74
CA TRP A 525 -6.00 -8.51 -28.36
C TRP A 525 -4.68 -9.12 -28.82
N LYS A 526 -3.60 -8.34 -28.68
CA LYS A 526 -2.24 -8.82 -28.86
C LYS A 526 -1.41 -8.55 -27.61
N PRO A 527 -0.55 -9.49 -27.17
CA PRO A 527 0.41 -9.24 -26.12
C PRO A 527 1.41 -8.17 -26.55
N ARG A 528 1.93 -7.43 -25.57
CA ARG A 528 3.01 -6.46 -25.79
C ARG A 528 4.28 -7.01 -25.16
N THR A 529 5.34 -7.17 -25.94
CA THR A 529 6.67 -7.51 -25.44
C THR A 529 7.28 -6.31 -24.73
N ASP A 530 7.88 -6.53 -23.57
CA ASP A 530 8.68 -5.55 -22.86
C ASP A 530 10.16 -5.77 -23.15
N ALA A 531 10.77 -4.89 -23.95
CA ALA A 531 12.18 -5.01 -24.30
C ALA A 531 13.13 -4.84 -23.10
N LEU A 532 12.66 -4.22 -22.00
CA LEU A 532 13.43 -4.01 -20.79
C LEU A 532 13.24 -5.15 -19.77
N GLU A 533 12.23 -6.01 -19.97
CA GLU A 533 11.87 -7.06 -19.01
C GLU A 533 11.45 -8.36 -19.71
N PRO A 534 12.41 -9.23 -20.05
CA PRO A 534 12.10 -10.49 -20.74
C PRO A 534 11.18 -11.43 -19.95
N THR A 535 11.11 -11.29 -18.61
CA THR A 535 10.22 -12.09 -17.76
C THR A 535 8.75 -11.64 -17.82
N ALA A 536 8.49 -10.45 -18.40
CA ALA A 536 7.16 -9.84 -18.45
C ALA A 536 6.29 -10.40 -19.60
N GLU A 537 6.38 -11.70 -19.87
CA GLU A 537 5.56 -12.40 -20.87
C GLU A 537 4.20 -12.77 -20.28
N PRO A 538 3.09 -12.40 -20.93
CA PRO A 538 1.76 -12.76 -20.43
C PRO A 538 1.48 -14.24 -20.68
N MET A 539 1.19 -14.98 -19.63
CA MET A 539 0.86 -16.41 -19.66
C MET A 539 -0.64 -16.68 -19.42
N GLU A 540 -1.35 -15.73 -18.84
CA GLU A 540 -2.77 -15.82 -18.56
C GLU A 540 -3.43 -14.46 -18.71
N TYR A 541 -4.67 -14.45 -19.18
CA TYR A 541 -5.49 -13.25 -19.30
C TYR A 541 -6.77 -13.40 -18.48
N ILE A 542 -7.15 -12.34 -17.77
CA ILE A 542 -8.36 -12.26 -16.98
C ILE A 542 -9.27 -11.21 -17.59
N VAL A 543 -10.46 -11.60 -17.98
CA VAL A 543 -11.50 -10.71 -18.51
C VAL A 543 -12.44 -10.33 -17.38
N TYR A 544 -12.62 -9.03 -17.15
CA TYR A 544 -13.56 -8.45 -16.21
C TYR A 544 -14.73 -7.86 -16.95
N THR A 545 -15.94 -8.10 -16.44
CA THR A 545 -17.19 -7.63 -17.04
C THR A 545 -17.92 -6.70 -16.07
N LYS A 546 -18.41 -5.58 -16.60
CA LYS A 546 -19.25 -4.63 -15.89
C LYS A 546 -20.50 -4.36 -16.70
N THR A 547 -21.66 -4.30 -16.04
CA THR A 547 -22.97 -3.98 -16.68
C THR A 547 -23.45 -2.63 -16.16
N GLY A 548 -23.75 -1.70 -17.06
CA GLY A 548 -24.24 -0.37 -16.71
C GLY A 548 -23.30 0.36 -15.73
N ASN A 549 -23.85 0.79 -14.61
CA ASN A 549 -23.13 1.47 -13.53
C ASN A 549 -22.74 0.52 -12.37
N ASP A 550 -22.78 -0.80 -12.59
CA ASP A 550 -22.29 -1.76 -11.61
C ASP A 550 -20.76 -1.69 -11.47
N ASP A 551 -20.18 -2.38 -10.52
CA ASP A 551 -18.73 -2.60 -10.45
C ASP A 551 -18.33 -3.72 -11.42
N PHE A 552 -17.04 -3.86 -11.69
CA PHE A 552 -16.53 -5.06 -12.35
C PHE A 552 -16.74 -6.29 -11.47
N ASP A 553 -16.97 -7.42 -12.12
CA ASP A 553 -16.98 -8.74 -11.48
C ASP A 553 -15.57 -9.12 -10.96
N ASN A 554 -15.43 -10.32 -10.38
CA ASN A 554 -14.13 -10.79 -9.89
C ASN A 554 -13.20 -11.31 -10.99
N GLY A 555 -13.62 -11.20 -12.26
CA GLY A 555 -12.88 -11.65 -13.43
C GLY A 555 -13.02 -13.14 -13.75
N THR A 556 -12.79 -13.47 -15.01
CA THR A 556 -12.78 -14.85 -15.53
C THR A 556 -11.48 -15.09 -16.26
N SER A 557 -10.77 -16.16 -15.88
CA SER A 557 -9.57 -16.59 -16.59
C SER A 557 -9.94 -17.16 -17.95
N VAL A 558 -9.21 -16.72 -18.98
CA VAL A 558 -9.31 -17.29 -20.35
C VAL A 558 -8.01 -18.00 -20.76
N GLY A 559 -7.15 -18.29 -19.76
CA GLY A 559 -5.82 -18.88 -20.00
C GLY A 559 -4.96 -17.96 -20.86
N ASN A 560 -4.16 -18.54 -21.74
CA ASN A 560 -3.28 -17.81 -22.66
C ASN A 560 -3.96 -17.43 -24.01
N ALA A 561 -5.29 -17.57 -24.10
CA ALA A 561 -6.01 -17.20 -25.32
C ALA A 561 -5.95 -15.69 -25.56
N THR A 562 -5.74 -15.29 -26.80
CA THR A 562 -5.72 -13.87 -27.23
C THR A 562 -7.07 -13.40 -27.80
N ALA A 563 -8.11 -14.21 -27.63
CA ALA A 563 -9.49 -13.87 -27.93
C ALA A 563 -10.45 -14.72 -27.11
N CYS A 564 -11.62 -14.16 -26.78
CA CYS A 564 -12.71 -14.89 -26.13
C CYS A 564 -14.07 -14.29 -26.48
N ASP A 565 -15.13 -15.06 -26.24
CA ASP A 565 -16.50 -14.59 -26.37
C ASP A 565 -17.10 -14.30 -24.99
N VAL A 566 -17.64 -13.09 -24.82
CA VAL A 566 -18.41 -12.71 -23.63
C VAL A 566 -19.88 -12.69 -23.97
N THR A 567 -20.70 -13.44 -23.23
CA THR A 567 -22.15 -13.43 -23.40
C THR A 567 -22.74 -12.13 -22.87
N ILE A 568 -23.57 -11.47 -23.66
CA ILE A 568 -24.24 -10.23 -23.31
C ILE A 568 -25.74 -10.35 -23.45
N SER A 569 -26.49 -9.49 -22.76
CA SER A 569 -27.94 -9.35 -22.93
C SER A 569 -28.27 -8.12 -23.76
N PRO A 570 -29.22 -8.17 -24.67
CA PRO A 570 -29.71 -7.01 -25.42
C PRO A 570 -30.14 -5.86 -24.48
N ASN A 571 -30.03 -4.64 -24.96
CA ASN A 571 -30.46 -3.41 -24.27
C ASN A 571 -29.72 -3.12 -22.94
N LYS A 572 -28.52 -3.70 -22.75
CA LYS A 572 -27.65 -3.37 -21.63
C LYS A 572 -26.34 -2.76 -22.13
N VAL A 573 -25.78 -1.84 -21.35
CA VAL A 573 -24.45 -1.28 -21.58
C VAL A 573 -23.43 -2.14 -20.84
N TYR A 574 -22.35 -2.50 -21.51
CA TYR A 574 -21.25 -3.26 -20.93
C TYR A 574 -19.94 -2.47 -20.98
N ALA A 575 -19.13 -2.62 -19.94
CA ALA A 575 -17.71 -2.31 -19.99
C ALA A 575 -16.92 -3.60 -19.78
N LEU A 576 -15.90 -3.78 -20.61
CA LEU A 576 -15.04 -4.97 -20.60
C LEU A 576 -13.60 -4.53 -20.38
N SER A 577 -12.92 -5.16 -19.44
CA SER A 577 -11.54 -4.87 -19.09
C SER A 577 -10.72 -6.15 -19.13
N LEU A 578 -9.45 -6.03 -19.42
CA LEU A 578 -8.52 -7.15 -19.52
C LEU A 578 -7.30 -6.89 -18.66
N ILE A 579 -6.98 -7.84 -17.79
CA ILE A 579 -5.70 -7.92 -17.09
C ILE A 579 -4.96 -9.17 -17.57
N HIS A 580 -3.64 -9.08 -17.62
CA HIS A 580 -2.77 -10.17 -18.02
C HIS A 580 -1.80 -10.50 -16.88
N ILE A 581 -1.46 -11.77 -16.76
CA ILE A 581 -0.65 -12.32 -15.68
C ILE A 581 0.47 -13.14 -16.29
N SER A 582 1.68 -12.97 -15.77
CA SER A 582 2.87 -13.67 -16.26
C SER A 582 3.08 -15.06 -15.65
N GLU A 583 2.18 -15.51 -14.78
CA GLU A 583 2.26 -16.83 -14.15
C GLU A 583 0.95 -17.60 -14.28
N PRO A 584 1.00 -18.86 -14.80
CA PRO A 584 -0.18 -19.70 -14.86
C PRO A 584 -0.55 -20.18 -13.44
N THR A 585 -1.85 -20.17 -13.14
CA THR A 585 -2.37 -20.93 -12.02
C THR A 585 -2.14 -22.42 -12.30
N ARG A 586 -1.30 -23.09 -11.50
CA ARG A 586 -1.29 -24.55 -11.55
C ARG A 586 -2.63 -25.05 -11.04
N PRO A 587 -3.33 -25.93 -11.80
CA PRO A 587 -4.53 -26.60 -11.28
C PRO A 587 -4.13 -27.33 -9.98
N ARG A 588 -4.94 -27.22 -8.95
CA ARG A 588 -4.82 -28.14 -7.82
C ARG A 588 -5.23 -29.53 -8.33
N LEU A 589 -4.29 -30.45 -8.37
CA LEU A 589 -4.58 -31.88 -8.37
C LEU A 589 -5.27 -32.27 -7.08
#